data_da10be33aa45d63ebd2768f49d1eca5e
#
_entry.id   da10be33aa45d63ebd2768f49d1eca5e
#
_cell.length_a   1.000
_cell.length_b   1.000
_cell.length_c   1.000
_cell.angle_alpha   90.00
_cell.angle_beta   90.00
_cell.angle_gamma   90.00
#
_symmetry.space_group_name_H-M   'P 1'
#
loop_
_entity.id
_entity.type
_entity.pdbx_description
1 polymer ?
#
loop_
_entity_poly.entity_id
_entity_poly.type
_entity_poly.pdbx_seq_one_letter_code
_entity_poly.pdbx_strand_id
1 'polypeptide(L)'
;FAKADLLRDLVTAFNLTESHAARMAMDPVAVGHLLIDRGIEPIVQMTSRDKNRLAIQASILGAAALGVSNVVFMGGDPPKNGDHPDAKPVFDLFASQLLEAACALNNGTDLTGNALKGTPQLTIGAVANPGASDLETEIDNMKRKADAGAEFFQTQAIYDVGAFDQFMNKAKPERPVLGGIIPIKSVKMAQYMNDKIPGVDIPQALINKIDAAGDDKAKVADISIEIAGSTVRALGDITSGVHIMAIGWEDKIPAILDRASN
;
A
#
# COMPACT_ATOMS: atom_id res chain seq x y z
N PHE A 1 -15.04 4.82 -11.04
CA PHE A 1 -16.01 3.99 -10.30
C PHE A 1 -16.20 2.61 -10.92
N ALA A 2 -16.30 2.44 -12.26
CA ALA A 2 -16.52 1.14 -12.89
C ALA A 2 -15.61 0.01 -12.38
N LYS A 3 -14.34 0.29 -12.10
CA LYS A 3 -13.39 -0.68 -11.51
C LYS A 3 -13.74 -1.04 -10.06
N ALA A 4 -14.22 -0.07 -9.28
CA ALA A 4 -14.65 -0.31 -7.91
C ALA A 4 -15.96 -1.13 -7.89
N ASP A 5 -16.91 -0.80 -8.77
CA ASP A 5 -18.17 -1.55 -8.91
C ASP A 5 -17.92 -3.01 -9.34
N LEU A 6 -16.91 -3.26 -10.20
CA LEU A 6 -16.51 -4.61 -10.63
C LEU A 6 -16.01 -5.48 -9.47
N LEU A 7 -15.33 -4.88 -8.49
CA LEU A 7 -14.61 -5.60 -7.44
C LEU A 7 -15.27 -5.53 -6.06
N ARG A 8 -16.37 -4.76 -5.91
CA ARG A 8 -16.97 -4.43 -4.62
C ARG A 8 -17.35 -5.65 -3.75
N ASP A 9 -17.76 -6.73 -4.40
CA ASP A 9 -18.18 -7.95 -3.70
C ASP A 9 -17.05 -8.99 -3.59
N LEU A 10 -15.86 -8.66 -4.11
CA LEU A 10 -14.70 -9.56 -4.14
C LEU A 10 -13.58 -9.13 -3.20
N VAL A 11 -13.57 -7.87 -2.80
CA VAL A 11 -12.51 -7.31 -1.93
C VAL A 11 -13.11 -6.58 -0.74
N THR A 12 -12.40 -6.59 0.39
CA THR A 12 -12.86 -5.97 1.63
C THR A 12 -12.79 -4.44 1.57
N ALA A 13 -11.75 -3.88 0.92
CA ALA A 13 -11.53 -2.45 0.85
C ALA A 13 -10.71 -2.05 -0.38
N PHE A 14 -10.76 -0.77 -0.73
CA PHE A 14 -10.04 -0.18 -1.87
C PHE A 14 -8.96 0.78 -1.41
N ASN A 15 -7.73 0.49 -1.76
CA ASN A 15 -6.60 1.36 -1.47
C ASN A 15 -6.56 2.54 -2.46
N LEU A 16 -6.51 3.76 -1.94
CA LEU A 16 -6.48 5.00 -2.71
C LEU A 16 -5.13 5.69 -2.51
N THR A 17 -4.32 5.73 -3.55
CA THR A 17 -2.98 6.31 -3.51
C THR A 17 -3.00 7.84 -3.55
N GLU A 18 -2.15 8.49 -2.76
CA GLU A 18 -1.91 9.93 -2.84
C GLU A 18 -0.79 10.23 -3.82
N SER A 19 -1.14 10.66 -5.03
CA SER A 19 -0.18 11.05 -6.08
C SER A 19 0.96 10.03 -6.26
N HIS A 20 0.59 8.79 -6.57
CA HIS A 20 1.52 7.67 -6.75
C HIS A 20 2.68 8.03 -7.70
N ALA A 21 3.90 7.64 -7.34
CA ALA A 21 5.13 7.97 -8.05
C ALA A 21 5.31 9.49 -8.27
N ALA A 22 4.83 10.32 -7.33
CA ALA A 22 4.85 11.78 -7.38
C ALA A 22 4.17 12.36 -8.63
N ARG A 23 3.13 11.68 -9.15
CA ARG A 23 2.33 12.17 -10.27
C ARG A 23 1.02 12.75 -9.77
N MET A 24 0.64 13.91 -10.31
CA MET A 24 -0.60 14.61 -9.95
C MET A 24 -1.82 13.71 -10.16
N ALA A 25 -2.63 13.60 -9.13
CA ALA A 25 -3.88 12.87 -9.15
C ALA A 25 -4.94 13.58 -8.30
N MET A 26 -6.19 13.13 -8.40
CA MET A 26 -7.26 13.59 -7.52
C MET A 26 -6.95 13.24 -6.06
N ASP A 27 -7.30 14.13 -5.14
CA ASP A 27 -7.15 13.91 -3.70
C ASP A 27 -7.85 12.61 -3.26
N PRO A 28 -7.14 11.68 -2.61
CA PRO A 28 -7.70 10.37 -2.25
C PRO A 28 -8.78 10.45 -1.17
N VAL A 29 -8.83 11.49 -0.34
CA VAL A 29 -9.89 11.69 0.65
C VAL A 29 -11.21 11.99 -0.07
N ALA A 30 -11.18 12.86 -1.10
CA ALA A 30 -12.35 13.15 -1.91
C ALA A 30 -12.86 11.91 -2.64
N VAL A 31 -11.97 11.11 -3.24
CA VAL A 31 -12.34 9.83 -3.89
C VAL A 31 -12.88 8.85 -2.85
N GLY A 32 -12.27 8.78 -1.67
CA GLY A 32 -12.70 7.93 -0.56
C GLY A 32 -14.14 8.21 -0.15
N HIS A 33 -14.49 9.48 0.06
CA HIS A 33 -15.86 9.88 0.37
C HIS A 33 -16.87 9.43 -0.73
N LEU A 34 -16.52 9.62 -1.99
CA LEU A 34 -17.37 9.19 -3.12
C LEU A 34 -17.52 7.67 -3.22
N LEU A 35 -16.57 6.89 -2.70
CA LEU A 35 -16.70 5.43 -2.57
C LEU A 35 -17.59 5.06 -1.38
N ILE A 36 -17.46 5.75 -0.24
CA ILE A 36 -18.31 5.54 0.95
C ILE A 36 -19.78 5.75 0.60
N ASP A 37 -20.12 6.80 -0.15
CA ASP A 37 -21.49 7.07 -0.65
C ASP A 37 -22.04 5.91 -1.51
N ARG A 38 -21.17 5.04 -2.01
CA ARG A 38 -21.53 3.83 -2.78
C ARG A 38 -21.48 2.55 -1.96
N GLY A 39 -21.26 2.65 -0.65
CA GLY A 39 -21.11 1.50 0.25
C GLY A 39 -19.82 0.70 0.02
N ILE A 40 -18.76 1.36 -0.45
CA ILE A 40 -17.45 0.77 -0.69
C ILE A 40 -16.45 1.32 0.32
N GLU A 41 -15.75 0.45 1.03
CA GLU A 41 -14.79 0.81 2.07
C GLU A 41 -13.45 1.28 1.45
N PRO A 42 -12.99 2.52 1.69
CA PRO A 42 -11.69 2.99 1.26
C PRO A 42 -10.62 2.80 2.33
N ILE A 43 -9.38 2.58 1.89
CA ILE A 43 -8.16 2.80 2.66
C ILE A 43 -7.44 3.97 1.99
N VAL A 44 -7.37 5.11 2.66
CA VAL A 44 -6.77 6.32 2.10
C VAL A 44 -5.29 6.38 2.45
N GLN A 45 -4.42 6.50 1.44
CA GLN A 45 -3.00 6.76 1.68
C GLN A 45 -2.76 8.26 1.88
N MET A 46 -1.92 8.61 2.85
CA MET A 46 -1.49 9.98 3.11
C MET A 46 0.04 10.05 3.21
N THR A 47 0.62 11.06 2.55
CA THR A 47 2.06 11.29 2.53
C THR A 47 2.43 12.62 3.16
N SER A 48 3.66 12.71 3.68
CA SER A 48 4.24 13.98 4.15
C SER A 48 4.92 14.77 3.04
N ARG A 49 5.04 14.20 1.83
CA ARG A 49 5.75 14.83 0.71
C ARG A 49 5.28 16.25 0.44
N ASP A 50 3.95 16.47 0.40
CA ASP A 50 3.35 17.73 -0.05
C ASP A 50 2.73 18.53 1.10
N LYS A 51 2.80 18.02 2.34
CA LYS A 51 2.09 18.57 3.50
C LYS A 51 3.01 18.77 4.71
N ASN A 52 2.90 19.91 5.36
CA ASN A 52 3.48 20.12 6.69
C ASN A 52 2.54 19.56 7.78
N ARG A 53 3.00 19.57 9.03
CA ARG A 53 2.27 19.04 10.18
C ARG A 53 0.89 19.67 10.43
N LEU A 54 0.68 20.93 10.03
CA LEU A 54 -0.65 21.56 10.12
C LEU A 54 -1.57 20.96 9.05
N ALA A 55 -1.09 20.92 7.80
CA ALA A 55 -1.87 20.41 6.68
C ALA A 55 -2.19 18.92 6.83
N ILE A 56 -1.23 18.11 7.34
CA ILE A 56 -1.48 16.68 7.53
C ILE A 56 -2.53 16.41 8.60
N GLN A 57 -2.47 17.09 9.75
CA GLN A 57 -3.47 16.96 10.80
C GLN A 57 -4.86 17.41 10.32
N ALA A 58 -4.94 18.54 9.59
CA ALA A 58 -6.17 19.01 8.98
C ALA A 58 -6.72 17.98 7.96
N SER A 59 -5.86 17.34 7.15
CA SER A 59 -6.27 16.29 6.20
C SER A 59 -6.79 15.04 6.91
N ILE A 60 -6.17 14.63 8.02
CA ILE A 60 -6.61 13.49 8.83
C ILE A 60 -8.01 13.75 9.41
N LEU A 61 -8.22 14.94 10.02
CA LEU A 61 -9.54 15.34 10.55
C LEU A 61 -10.57 15.47 9.43
N GLY A 62 -10.19 16.01 8.28
CA GLY A 62 -11.05 16.12 7.09
C GLY A 62 -11.47 14.75 6.56
N ALA A 63 -10.56 13.79 6.51
CA ALA A 63 -10.85 12.42 6.11
C ALA A 63 -11.87 11.76 7.05
N ALA A 64 -11.65 11.87 8.37
CA ALA A 64 -12.59 11.37 9.37
C ALA A 64 -13.97 12.04 9.28
N ALA A 65 -14.03 13.36 9.09
CA ALA A 65 -15.28 14.10 8.92
C ALA A 65 -16.06 13.68 7.66
N LEU A 66 -15.38 13.19 6.63
CA LEU A 66 -15.95 12.65 5.39
C LEU A 66 -16.23 11.15 5.46
N GLY A 67 -16.10 10.53 6.65
CA GLY A 67 -16.43 9.12 6.89
C GLY A 67 -15.33 8.12 6.57
N VAL A 68 -14.12 8.56 6.23
CA VAL A 68 -12.98 7.66 6.04
C VAL A 68 -12.60 7.04 7.37
N SER A 69 -12.53 5.71 7.42
CA SER A 69 -12.20 4.93 8.63
C SER A 69 -10.78 4.38 8.64
N ASN A 70 -10.14 4.23 7.46
CA ASN A 70 -8.83 3.60 7.36
C ASN A 70 -7.85 4.49 6.60
N VAL A 71 -6.68 4.72 7.20
CA VAL A 71 -5.62 5.55 6.61
C VAL A 71 -4.28 4.84 6.70
N VAL A 72 -3.50 4.85 5.62
CA VAL A 72 -2.12 4.34 5.59
C VAL A 72 -1.15 5.49 5.38
N PHE A 73 -0.16 5.59 6.24
CA PHE A 73 0.84 6.66 6.20
C PHE A 73 2.18 6.22 5.62
N MET A 74 2.77 7.10 4.81
CA MET A 74 4.08 6.90 4.19
C MET A 74 4.77 8.23 3.90
N GLY A 75 6.08 8.22 3.62
CA GLY A 75 6.81 9.44 3.24
C GLY A 75 6.38 10.01 1.88
N GLY A 76 6.17 9.13 0.91
CA GLY A 76 5.92 9.47 -0.49
C GLY A 76 7.20 9.62 -1.32
N ASP A 77 7.09 9.41 -2.64
CA ASP A 77 8.22 9.55 -3.57
C ASP A 77 8.61 11.00 -3.76
N PRO A 78 9.90 11.33 -3.94
CA PRO A 78 10.34 12.70 -4.19
C PRO A 78 9.74 13.26 -5.50
N PRO A 79 9.34 14.55 -5.56
CA PRO A 79 8.75 15.18 -6.75
C PRO A 79 9.59 15.05 -8.01
N LYS A 80 10.91 15.03 -7.89
CA LYS A 80 11.85 14.85 -9.01
C LYS A 80 11.62 13.57 -9.83
N ASN A 81 10.93 12.58 -9.27
CA ASN A 81 10.63 11.31 -9.92
C ASN A 81 9.27 11.34 -10.65
N GLY A 82 8.47 12.40 -10.47
CA GLY A 82 7.11 12.54 -10.97
C GLY A 82 6.96 13.42 -12.20
N ASP A 83 5.75 13.92 -12.40
CA ASP A 83 5.38 14.78 -13.54
C ASP A 83 5.55 16.28 -13.25
N HIS A 84 5.83 16.67 -12.01
CA HIS A 84 6.15 18.03 -11.58
C HIS A 84 7.50 18.05 -10.85
N PRO A 85 8.63 17.83 -11.54
CA PRO A 85 9.94 17.64 -10.90
C PRO A 85 10.44 18.87 -10.13
N ASP A 86 9.95 20.06 -10.48
CA ASP A 86 10.29 21.33 -9.82
C ASP A 86 9.42 21.65 -8.59
N ALA A 87 8.42 20.83 -8.29
CA ALA A 87 7.61 20.99 -7.08
C ALA A 87 8.50 20.86 -5.84
N LYS A 88 8.31 21.76 -4.89
CA LYS A 88 9.10 21.76 -3.64
C LYS A 88 8.52 20.76 -2.66
N PRO A 89 9.26 19.71 -2.27
CA PRO A 89 8.80 18.79 -1.25
C PRO A 89 8.80 19.45 0.13
N VAL A 90 7.91 19.01 1.00
CA VAL A 90 7.79 19.50 2.38
C VAL A 90 8.48 18.55 3.34
N PHE A 91 8.06 17.28 3.42
CA PHE A 91 8.61 16.23 4.30
C PHE A 91 8.85 16.71 5.74
N ASP A 92 7.89 17.47 6.31
CA ASP A 92 7.98 18.01 7.66
C ASP A 92 7.91 16.92 8.74
N LEU A 93 7.24 15.80 8.45
CA LEU A 93 7.12 14.65 9.35
C LEU A 93 7.63 13.38 8.67
N PHE A 94 8.34 12.54 9.42
CA PHE A 94 8.67 11.18 9.01
C PHE A 94 7.50 10.22 9.22
N ALA A 95 7.59 9.01 8.68
CA ALA A 95 6.49 8.03 8.72
C ALA A 95 6.00 7.74 10.16
N SER A 96 6.90 7.54 11.14
CA SER A 96 6.51 7.35 12.54
C SER A 96 5.79 8.57 13.13
N GLN A 97 6.25 9.77 12.81
CA GLN A 97 5.61 11.01 13.27
C GLN A 97 4.22 11.24 12.66
N LEU A 98 3.97 10.73 11.44
CA LEU A 98 2.63 10.74 10.85
C LEU A 98 1.68 9.83 11.63
N LEU A 99 2.17 8.65 12.06
CA LEU A 99 1.42 7.72 12.90
C LEU A 99 1.13 8.33 14.29
N GLU A 100 2.13 8.93 14.91
CA GLU A 100 1.99 9.68 16.18
C GLU A 100 0.94 10.79 16.06
N ALA A 101 0.93 11.55 14.96
CA ALA A 101 -0.05 12.58 14.70
C ALA A 101 -1.48 12.01 14.63
N ALA A 102 -1.68 10.93 13.87
CA ALA A 102 -2.98 10.29 13.76
C ALA A 102 -3.44 9.67 15.09
N CYS A 103 -2.51 9.05 15.83
CA CYS A 103 -2.76 8.49 17.16
C CYS A 103 -3.15 9.59 18.17
N ALA A 104 -2.44 10.73 18.18
CA ALA A 104 -2.78 11.86 19.04
C ALA A 104 -4.20 12.40 18.74
N LEU A 105 -4.55 12.54 17.46
CA LEU A 105 -5.89 12.97 17.04
C LEU A 105 -6.96 11.97 17.46
N ASN A 106 -6.75 10.65 17.29
CA ASN A 106 -7.64 9.61 17.79
C ASN A 106 -7.83 9.68 19.32
N ASN A 107 -6.80 10.13 20.05
CA ASN A 107 -6.84 10.34 21.49
C ASN A 107 -7.36 11.72 21.91
N GLY A 108 -7.83 12.55 20.99
CA GLY A 108 -8.47 13.83 21.26
C GLY A 108 -7.50 15.00 21.48
N THR A 109 -6.27 14.91 20.99
CA THR A 109 -5.29 16.01 21.04
C THR A 109 -4.59 16.19 19.69
N ASP A 110 -4.09 17.40 19.44
CA ASP A 110 -3.16 17.64 18.33
C ASP A 110 -1.70 17.29 18.73
N LEU A 111 -0.77 17.40 17.77
CA LEU A 111 0.66 17.15 18.02
C LEU A 111 1.32 18.06 19.06
N THR A 112 0.68 19.16 19.44
CA THR A 112 1.18 20.11 20.46
C THR A 112 0.46 19.95 21.78
N GLY A 113 -0.46 18.99 21.90
CA GLY A 113 -1.21 18.68 23.11
C GLY A 113 -2.47 19.51 23.31
N ASN A 114 -2.89 20.31 22.32
CA ASN A 114 -4.17 21.02 22.42
C ASN A 114 -5.33 20.06 22.28
N ALA A 115 -6.32 20.16 23.17
CA ALA A 115 -7.51 19.32 23.14
C ALA A 115 -8.41 19.59 21.94
N LEU A 116 -8.92 18.53 21.31
CA LEU A 116 -9.94 18.59 20.25
C LEU A 116 -11.34 18.63 20.86
N LYS A 117 -12.33 19.05 20.06
CA LYS A 117 -13.77 18.98 20.41
C LYS A 117 -14.40 17.67 19.90
N GLY A 118 -13.75 16.56 20.07
CA GLY A 118 -14.15 15.25 19.59
C GLY A 118 -12.92 14.42 19.22
N THR A 119 -13.13 13.16 18.90
CA THR A 119 -12.07 12.23 18.55
C THR A 119 -12.40 11.53 17.24
N PRO A 120 -11.58 11.62 16.20
CA PRO A 120 -11.72 10.73 15.06
C PRO A 120 -11.53 9.27 15.50
N GLN A 121 -12.07 8.34 14.72
CA GLN A 121 -11.95 6.90 14.97
C GLN A 121 -11.34 6.27 13.72
N LEU A 122 -10.03 6.47 13.53
CA LEU A 122 -9.31 5.98 12.36
C LEU A 122 -8.52 4.72 12.70
N THR A 123 -8.62 3.70 11.86
CA THR A 123 -7.67 2.60 11.83
C THR A 123 -6.40 3.06 11.12
N ILE A 124 -5.27 3.00 11.80
CA ILE A 124 -4.01 3.59 11.38
C ILE A 124 -3.09 2.53 10.80
N GLY A 125 -2.79 2.59 9.52
CA GLY A 125 -1.89 1.68 8.83
C GLY A 125 -0.54 2.30 8.50
N ALA A 126 0.45 1.43 8.32
CA ALA A 126 1.79 1.79 7.86
C ALA A 126 2.27 0.85 6.75
N VAL A 127 3.36 1.23 6.09
CA VAL A 127 4.00 0.39 5.08
C VAL A 127 5.24 -0.31 5.65
N ALA A 128 5.53 -1.52 5.15
CA ALA A 128 6.73 -2.29 5.43
C ALA A 128 7.39 -2.76 4.14
N ASN A 129 8.72 -2.89 4.14
CA ASN A 129 9.48 -3.32 2.97
C ASN A 129 10.28 -4.60 3.27
N PRO A 130 9.67 -5.79 3.16
CA PRO A 130 10.33 -7.06 3.48
C PRO A 130 11.50 -7.40 2.55
N GLY A 131 11.65 -6.70 1.42
CA GLY A 131 12.77 -6.84 0.49
C GLY A 131 13.85 -5.76 0.67
N ALA A 132 13.85 -5.01 1.78
CA ALA A 132 14.89 -4.02 2.04
C ALA A 132 16.28 -4.68 2.11
N SER A 133 17.31 -4.00 1.61
CA SER A 133 18.69 -4.49 1.65
C SER A 133 19.24 -4.67 3.07
N ASP A 134 18.73 -3.91 4.02
CA ASP A 134 18.99 -4.04 5.45
C ASP A 134 17.70 -4.45 6.18
N LEU A 135 17.50 -5.75 6.33
CA LEU A 135 16.31 -6.32 6.96
C LEU A 135 16.23 -6.01 8.46
N GLU A 136 17.35 -5.92 9.18
CA GLU A 136 17.34 -5.60 10.61
C GLU A 136 16.82 -4.17 10.83
N THR A 137 17.33 -3.22 10.05
CA THR A 137 16.83 -1.84 10.08
C THR A 137 15.35 -1.77 9.72
N GLU A 138 14.86 -2.56 8.76
CA GLU A 138 13.43 -2.55 8.40
C GLU A 138 12.56 -3.19 9.48
N ILE A 139 13.02 -4.25 10.13
CA ILE A 139 12.34 -4.86 11.28
C ILE A 139 12.22 -3.84 12.42
N ASP A 140 13.28 -3.11 12.72
CA ASP A 140 13.27 -2.07 13.74
C ASP A 140 12.38 -0.88 13.35
N ASN A 141 12.34 -0.52 12.06
CA ASN A 141 11.40 0.47 11.53
C ASN A 141 9.94 0.02 11.70
N MET A 142 9.67 -1.26 11.46
CA MET A 142 8.33 -1.82 11.60
C MET A 142 7.89 -1.79 13.09
N LYS A 143 8.78 -2.15 14.02
CA LYS A 143 8.53 -2.04 15.48
C LYS A 143 8.25 -0.59 15.88
N ARG A 144 9.12 0.35 15.48
CA ARG A 144 8.91 1.78 15.76
C ARG A 144 7.59 2.31 15.23
N LYS A 145 7.15 1.85 14.06
CA LYS A 145 5.84 2.21 13.50
C LYS A 145 4.68 1.62 14.30
N ALA A 146 4.82 0.38 14.79
CA ALA A 146 3.84 -0.23 15.69
C ALA A 146 3.74 0.54 17.02
N ASP A 147 4.88 0.90 17.62
CA ASP A 147 4.95 1.69 18.85
C ASP A 147 4.37 3.11 18.65
N ALA A 148 4.52 3.69 17.46
CA ALA A 148 3.97 4.98 17.07
C ALA A 148 2.44 4.94 16.76
N GLY A 149 1.80 3.77 16.86
CA GLY A 149 0.36 3.60 16.72
C GLY A 149 -0.12 2.92 15.45
N ALA A 150 0.76 2.30 14.64
CA ALA A 150 0.30 1.49 13.53
C ALA A 150 -0.47 0.25 14.01
N GLU A 151 -1.68 0.06 13.48
CA GLU A 151 -2.57 -1.04 13.80
C GLU A 151 -2.52 -2.17 12.76
N PHE A 152 -2.04 -1.88 11.55
CA PHE A 152 -1.76 -2.86 10.51
C PHE A 152 -0.64 -2.39 9.57
N PHE A 153 -0.11 -3.33 8.78
CA PHE A 153 0.92 -3.06 7.80
C PHE A 153 0.51 -3.50 6.40
N GLN A 154 0.87 -2.71 5.39
CA GLN A 154 0.85 -3.11 3.98
C GLN A 154 2.30 -3.25 3.51
N THR A 155 2.64 -4.38 2.87
CA THR A 155 4.02 -4.60 2.43
C THR A 155 4.25 -4.14 0.99
N GLN A 156 5.54 -3.96 0.65
CA GLN A 156 5.98 -3.92 -0.75
C GLN A 156 5.64 -5.26 -1.43
N ALA A 157 5.66 -5.29 -2.77
CA ALA A 157 5.34 -6.47 -3.55
C ALA A 157 6.24 -7.66 -3.22
N ILE A 158 5.62 -8.83 -3.02
CA ILE A 158 6.27 -10.08 -2.67
C ILE A 158 6.27 -11.01 -3.89
N TYR A 159 7.44 -11.48 -4.28
CA TYR A 159 7.63 -12.47 -5.37
C TYR A 159 8.35 -13.72 -4.90
N ASP A 160 9.14 -13.62 -3.83
CA ASP A 160 9.75 -14.76 -3.13
C ASP A 160 9.05 -14.97 -1.78
N VAL A 161 8.14 -15.93 -1.75
CA VAL A 161 7.36 -16.26 -0.53
C VAL A 161 8.27 -16.84 0.55
N GLY A 162 9.32 -17.59 0.18
CA GLY A 162 10.27 -18.17 1.14
C GLY A 162 11.09 -17.10 1.86
N ALA A 163 11.60 -16.11 1.13
CA ALA A 163 12.30 -14.96 1.72
C ALA A 163 11.36 -14.13 2.61
N PHE A 164 10.11 -13.96 2.17
CA PHE A 164 9.10 -13.26 2.96
C PHE A 164 8.74 -14.00 4.25
N ASP A 165 8.57 -15.32 4.21
CA ASP A 165 8.31 -16.12 5.41
C ASP A 165 9.47 -16.02 6.42
N GLN A 166 10.72 -16.02 5.95
CA GLN A 166 11.89 -15.79 6.80
C GLN A 166 11.86 -14.39 7.45
N PHE A 167 11.47 -13.35 6.69
CA PHE A 167 11.28 -12.01 7.23
C PHE A 167 10.21 -12.00 8.34
N MET A 168 9.04 -12.58 8.09
CA MET A 168 7.94 -12.63 9.05
C MET A 168 8.31 -13.39 10.32
N ASN A 169 9.01 -14.53 10.17
CA ASN A 169 9.51 -15.31 11.30
C ASN A 169 10.54 -14.55 12.15
N LYS A 170 11.30 -13.65 11.56
CA LYS A 170 12.29 -12.80 12.23
C LYS A 170 11.65 -11.56 12.87
N ALA A 171 10.78 -10.88 12.12
CA ALA A 171 10.09 -9.67 12.56
C ALA A 171 9.05 -9.96 13.65
N LYS A 172 8.34 -11.09 13.56
CA LYS A 172 7.25 -11.52 14.46
C LYS A 172 6.28 -10.38 14.78
N PRO A 173 5.67 -9.76 13.75
CA PRO A 173 4.81 -8.62 13.95
C PRO A 173 3.59 -8.99 14.80
N GLU A 174 3.29 -8.18 15.82
CA GLU A 174 2.08 -8.32 16.64
C GLU A 174 0.83 -7.74 15.95
N ARG A 175 1.03 -6.97 14.89
CA ARG A 175 -0.05 -6.32 14.13
C ARG A 175 -0.32 -7.07 12.83
N PRO A 176 -1.57 -7.08 12.33
CA PRO A 176 -1.91 -7.67 11.04
C PRO A 176 -1.01 -7.14 9.90
N VAL A 177 -0.59 -8.04 9.02
CA VAL A 177 0.20 -7.71 7.83
C VAL A 177 -0.57 -8.12 6.59
N LEU A 178 -0.72 -7.20 5.64
CA LEU A 178 -1.29 -7.43 4.33
C LEU A 178 -0.15 -7.56 3.31
N GLY A 179 0.01 -8.75 2.73
CA GLY A 179 1.07 -9.04 1.76
C GLY A 179 0.84 -8.34 0.43
N GLY A 180 1.84 -7.60 -0.05
CA GLY A 180 1.76 -6.85 -1.30
C GLY A 180 1.87 -7.75 -2.53
N ILE A 181 0.96 -7.58 -3.50
CA ILE A 181 0.95 -8.33 -4.77
C ILE A 181 0.90 -7.33 -5.93
N ILE A 182 1.83 -7.45 -6.89
CA ILE A 182 1.76 -6.74 -8.17
C ILE A 182 1.82 -7.76 -9.31
N PRO A 183 0.78 -7.89 -10.15
CA PRO A 183 0.83 -8.76 -11.33
C PRO A 183 1.89 -8.30 -12.33
N ILE A 184 2.72 -9.22 -12.84
CA ILE A 184 3.79 -8.92 -13.80
C ILE A 184 3.21 -8.81 -15.21
N LYS A 185 3.22 -7.62 -15.80
CA LYS A 185 2.58 -7.36 -17.10
C LYS A 185 3.50 -7.54 -18.31
N SER A 186 4.81 -7.56 -18.08
CA SER A 186 5.82 -7.74 -19.12
C SER A 186 7.20 -7.93 -18.51
N VAL A 187 8.11 -8.52 -19.29
CA VAL A 187 9.54 -8.61 -18.94
C VAL A 187 10.13 -7.22 -18.67
N LYS A 188 9.80 -6.22 -19.51
CA LYS A 188 10.27 -4.84 -19.32
C LYS A 188 9.82 -4.26 -17.98
N MET A 189 8.58 -4.50 -17.57
CA MET A 189 8.09 -4.05 -16.26
C MET A 189 8.85 -4.75 -15.12
N ALA A 190 9.06 -6.05 -15.21
CA ALA A 190 9.79 -6.81 -14.18
C ALA A 190 11.22 -6.31 -14.01
N GLN A 191 11.94 -6.11 -15.13
CA GLN A 191 13.30 -5.55 -15.12
C GLN A 191 13.33 -4.14 -14.53
N TYR A 192 12.40 -3.27 -14.95
CA TYR A 192 12.27 -1.92 -14.39
C TYR A 192 12.03 -1.94 -12.87
N MET A 193 11.20 -2.86 -12.39
CA MET A 193 10.90 -2.97 -10.96
C MET A 193 12.14 -3.43 -10.18
N ASN A 194 12.88 -4.42 -10.67
CA ASN A 194 14.12 -4.87 -10.06
C ASN A 194 15.20 -3.76 -10.03
N ASP A 195 15.27 -2.95 -11.10
CA ASP A 195 16.29 -1.90 -11.22
C ASP A 195 15.96 -0.63 -10.43
N LYS A 196 14.67 -0.29 -10.28
CA LYS A 196 14.24 1.04 -9.86
C LYS A 196 13.38 1.09 -8.61
N ILE A 197 12.76 -0.02 -8.21
CA ILE A 197 11.85 -0.04 -7.06
C ILE A 197 12.56 -0.70 -5.87
N PRO A 198 12.96 0.08 -4.84
CA PRO A 198 13.64 -0.48 -3.69
C PRO A 198 12.81 -1.57 -2.99
N GLY A 199 13.44 -2.71 -2.73
CA GLY A 199 12.79 -3.83 -2.05
C GLY A 199 11.91 -4.71 -2.93
N VAL A 200 11.89 -4.47 -4.24
CA VAL A 200 11.31 -5.42 -5.21
C VAL A 200 12.43 -6.25 -5.81
N ASP A 201 12.29 -7.56 -5.68
CA ASP A 201 13.16 -8.55 -6.33
C ASP A 201 12.29 -9.63 -6.97
N ILE A 202 12.14 -9.54 -8.29
CA ILE A 202 11.39 -10.52 -9.09
C ILE A 202 12.38 -11.59 -9.55
N PRO A 203 12.24 -12.85 -9.08
CA PRO A 203 13.13 -13.93 -9.45
C PRO A 203 13.21 -14.15 -10.95
N GLN A 204 14.40 -14.40 -11.48
CA GLN A 204 14.63 -14.60 -12.91
C GLN A 204 13.74 -15.72 -13.49
N ALA A 205 13.42 -16.73 -12.69
CA ALA A 205 12.52 -17.81 -13.09
C ALA A 205 11.12 -17.32 -13.44
N LEU A 206 10.59 -16.31 -12.74
CA LEU A 206 9.29 -15.69 -13.04
C LEU A 206 9.39 -14.82 -14.29
N ILE A 207 10.48 -14.06 -14.44
CA ILE A 207 10.74 -13.26 -15.64
C ILE A 207 10.78 -14.17 -16.88
N ASN A 208 11.49 -15.30 -16.80
CA ASN A 208 11.60 -16.28 -17.90
C ASN A 208 10.23 -16.91 -18.25
N LYS A 209 9.34 -17.13 -17.27
CA LYS A 209 7.97 -17.59 -17.54
C LYS A 209 7.17 -16.57 -18.36
N ILE A 210 7.28 -15.28 -18.02
CA ILE A 210 6.63 -14.21 -18.79
C ILE A 210 7.24 -14.08 -20.18
N ASP A 211 8.57 -14.17 -20.30
CA ASP A 211 9.28 -14.09 -21.58
C ASP A 211 8.88 -15.20 -22.55
N ALA A 212 8.66 -16.42 -22.02
CA ALA A 212 8.20 -17.57 -22.82
C ALA A 212 6.80 -17.37 -23.49
N ALA A 213 6.02 -16.37 -23.05
CA ALA A 213 4.78 -16.00 -23.72
C ALA A 213 5.01 -15.16 -24.98
N GLY A 214 6.20 -14.58 -25.16
CA GLY A 214 6.51 -13.68 -26.28
C GLY A 214 5.61 -12.44 -26.29
N ASP A 215 5.16 -12.06 -27.49
CA ASP A 215 4.30 -10.90 -27.69
C ASP A 215 2.79 -11.20 -27.49
N ASP A 216 2.43 -12.43 -27.12
CA ASP A 216 1.05 -12.82 -26.86
C ASP A 216 0.55 -12.26 -25.53
N LYS A 217 -0.17 -11.15 -25.60
CA LYS A 217 -0.69 -10.44 -24.42
C LYS A 217 -1.68 -11.27 -23.60
N ALA A 218 -2.44 -12.16 -24.22
CA ALA A 218 -3.38 -13.03 -23.52
C ALA A 218 -2.60 -14.07 -22.68
N LYS A 219 -1.61 -14.70 -23.29
CA LYS A 219 -0.74 -15.66 -22.62
C LYS A 219 0.09 -15.03 -21.51
N VAL A 220 0.59 -13.80 -21.69
CA VAL A 220 1.26 -13.03 -20.64
C VAL A 220 0.31 -12.80 -19.47
N ALA A 221 -0.95 -12.42 -19.73
CA ALA A 221 -1.94 -12.21 -18.68
C ALA A 221 -2.25 -13.50 -17.92
N ASP A 222 -2.42 -14.63 -18.61
CA ASP A 222 -2.70 -15.93 -17.99
C ASP A 222 -1.55 -16.38 -17.07
N ILE A 223 -0.30 -16.24 -17.52
CA ILE A 223 0.87 -16.57 -16.72
C ILE A 223 0.99 -15.63 -15.50
N SER A 224 0.71 -14.36 -15.69
CA SER A 224 0.75 -13.37 -14.60
C SER A 224 -0.34 -13.64 -13.55
N ILE A 225 -1.55 -14.01 -13.97
CA ILE A 225 -2.66 -14.43 -13.10
C ILE A 225 -2.27 -15.67 -12.31
N GLU A 226 -1.63 -16.65 -12.97
CA GLU A 226 -1.13 -17.86 -12.31
C GLU A 226 -0.09 -17.55 -11.24
N ILE A 227 0.90 -16.69 -11.56
CA ILE A 227 1.93 -16.27 -10.61
C ILE A 227 1.29 -15.54 -9.42
N ALA A 228 0.45 -14.52 -9.70
CA ALA A 228 -0.16 -13.72 -8.65
C ALA A 228 -1.11 -14.55 -7.77
N GLY A 229 -1.95 -15.40 -8.36
CA GLY A 229 -2.87 -16.26 -7.61
C GLY A 229 -2.15 -17.29 -6.75
N SER A 230 -1.09 -17.91 -7.28
CA SER A 230 -0.23 -18.84 -6.50
C SER A 230 0.46 -18.12 -5.34
N THR A 231 0.89 -16.88 -5.54
CA THR A 231 1.50 -16.06 -4.47
C THR A 231 0.46 -15.70 -3.41
N VAL A 232 -0.74 -15.26 -3.80
CA VAL A 232 -1.85 -14.96 -2.87
C VAL A 232 -2.15 -16.18 -2.01
N ARG A 233 -2.27 -17.37 -2.61
CA ARG A 233 -2.51 -18.63 -1.89
C ARG A 233 -1.40 -18.93 -0.88
N ALA A 234 -0.15 -18.83 -1.32
CA ALA A 234 1.00 -19.14 -0.47
C ALA A 234 1.18 -18.16 0.69
N LEU A 235 0.66 -16.94 0.59
CA LEU A 235 0.66 -15.96 1.68
C LEU A 235 -0.46 -16.18 2.70
N GLY A 236 -1.48 -17.00 2.40
CA GLY A 236 -2.65 -17.18 3.25
C GLY A 236 -2.35 -17.64 4.67
N ASP A 237 -1.30 -18.48 4.85
CA ASP A 237 -0.86 -18.97 6.16
C ASP A 237 0.18 -18.05 6.84
N ILE A 238 0.69 -17.03 6.13
CA ILE A 238 1.79 -16.17 6.60
C ILE A 238 1.27 -14.77 6.99
N THR A 239 0.19 -14.32 6.36
CA THR A 239 -0.35 -12.96 6.49
C THR A 239 -1.81 -12.95 6.91
N SER A 240 -2.29 -11.80 7.39
CA SER A 240 -3.71 -11.60 7.71
C SER A 240 -4.58 -11.32 6.47
N GLY A 241 -3.97 -11.17 5.31
CA GLY A 241 -4.61 -10.89 4.04
C GLY A 241 -3.61 -10.37 3.01
N VAL A 242 -4.10 -9.96 1.84
CA VAL A 242 -3.25 -9.45 0.76
C VAL A 242 -3.68 -8.05 0.34
N HIS A 243 -2.70 -7.28 -0.15
CA HIS A 243 -2.87 -5.97 -0.77
C HIS A 243 -2.51 -6.06 -2.25
N ILE A 244 -3.51 -6.12 -3.14
CA ILE A 244 -3.29 -6.27 -4.58
C ILE A 244 -3.19 -4.90 -5.25
N MET A 245 -2.01 -4.59 -5.77
CA MET A 245 -1.72 -3.39 -6.55
C MET A 245 -1.86 -3.70 -8.04
N ALA A 246 -3.08 -3.59 -8.57
CA ALA A 246 -3.43 -4.02 -9.94
C ALA A 246 -2.74 -3.19 -11.04
N ILE A 247 -2.42 -1.92 -10.77
CA ILE A 247 -1.76 -1.00 -11.70
C ILE A 247 -2.43 -0.99 -13.09
N GLY A 248 -3.76 -0.85 -13.14
CA GLY A 248 -4.55 -0.83 -14.39
C GLY A 248 -5.01 -2.20 -14.89
N TRP A 249 -4.80 -3.29 -14.13
CA TRP A 249 -5.32 -4.64 -14.39
C TRP A 249 -6.40 -5.04 -13.37
N GLU A 250 -7.22 -4.11 -12.94
CA GLU A 250 -8.29 -4.37 -11.99
C GLU A 250 -9.29 -5.42 -12.52
N ASP A 251 -9.46 -5.50 -13.85
CA ASP A 251 -10.26 -6.51 -14.52
C ASP A 251 -9.71 -7.94 -14.44
N LYS A 252 -8.43 -8.10 -14.05
CA LYS A 252 -7.79 -9.41 -13.83
C LYS A 252 -7.87 -9.89 -12.38
N ILE A 253 -8.23 -9.04 -11.43
CA ILE A 253 -8.31 -9.41 -10.01
C ILE A 253 -9.26 -10.58 -9.77
N PRO A 254 -10.48 -10.66 -10.36
CA PRO A 254 -11.35 -11.82 -10.17
C PRO A 254 -10.65 -13.14 -10.51
N ALA A 255 -9.96 -13.21 -11.65
CA ALA A 255 -9.24 -14.42 -12.06
C ALA A 255 -8.05 -14.74 -11.14
N ILE A 256 -7.37 -13.72 -10.59
CA ILE A 256 -6.29 -13.91 -9.59
C ILE A 256 -6.86 -14.53 -8.31
N LEU A 257 -8.01 -14.04 -7.82
CA LEU A 257 -8.65 -14.55 -6.62
C LEU A 257 -9.20 -15.97 -6.84
N ASP A 258 -9.80 -16.26 -7.99
CA ASP A 258 -10.24 -17.62 -8.36
C ASP A 258 -9.06 -18.59 -8.35
N ARG A 259 -7.91 -18.17 -8.90
CA ARG A 259 -6.70 -18.98 -8.90
C ARG A 259 -6.11 -19.16 -7.51
N ALA A 260 -6.27 -18.21 -6.62
CA ALA A 260 -5.85 -18.33 -5.23
C ALA A 260 -6.69 -19.32 -4.44
N SER A 261 -7.97 -19.49 -4.79
CA SER A 261 -8.92 -20.36 -4.10
C SER A 261 -8.86 -21.83 -4.56
N ASN A 262 -8.28 -22.09 -5.74
CA ASN A 262 -8.14 -23.43 -6.36
C ASN A 262 -6.71 -23.97 -6.25
#